data_290c324d0a0b93d536fdffd8c23574bd
#
_entry.id   290c324d0a0b93d536fdffd8c23574bd
#
_cell.length_a   1.000
_cell.length_b   1.000
_cell.length_c   1.000
_cell.angle_alpha   90.00
_cell.angle_beta   90.00
_cell.angle_gamma   90.00
#
_symmetry.space_group_name_H-M   'P 1'
#
loop_
_entity.id
_entity.type
_entity.pdbx_description
1 polymer ?
#
loop_
_entity_poly.entity_id
_entity_poly.type
_entity_poly.pdbx_seq_one_letter_code
_entity_poly.pdbx_strand_id
1 'polypeptide(L)'
;MKIAGKTYLDLSLLTDINMSQLPEVVLAARLYHLAYTHQTLVATGQCALWAHGYGSDPTLPPITVATSSAIRTIILPAIAIGTHTFAPMKVKPRHVCHLPAISDTRGLLIENLESAQITAARTASNRRAAFTQMCMNAHAYTHFDNFHMKASRNNEESWKFFLERELKQLGNRARGRSQAQWIITHADAGCASPGEARVLYELCAAGLTGMRTQVEVHTRGRRYFIDCAFTAEKVGIEFDGRAKYGDDARSIHASLSRERERQRHLEAEGWHIIRVSWHDLDHPDELVAQVHAALAARLG
;
A
#
# COMPACT_ATOMS: atom_id res chain seq x y z
N MET A 1 -29.85 4.33 12.28
CA MET A 1 -29.79 5.19 11.10
C MET A 1 -30.01 4.37 9.83
N LYS A 2 -30.76 4.88 8.85
CA LYS A 2 -31.00 4.14 7.58
C LYS A 2 -29.78 4.23 6.64
N ILE A 3 -29.32 3.09 6.16
CA ILE A 3 -28.23 3.00 5.18
C ILE A 3 -28.80 2.95 3.74
N ALA A 4 -29.67 1.98 3.48
CA ALA A 4 -30.39 1.86 2.22
C ALA A 4 -31.54 0.84 2.37
N GLY A 5 -32.60 0.94 1.59
CA GLY A 5 -33.72 0.02 1.63
C GLY A 5 -34.24 -0.23 3.05
N LYS A 6 -34.13 -1.45 3.53
CA LYS A 6 -34.48 -1.87 4.91
C LYS A 6 -33.25 -2.08 5.81
N THR A 7 -32.05 -1.68 5.39
CA THR A 7 -30.82 -1.81 6.17
C THR A 7 -30.61 -0.57 7.04
N TYR A 8 -30.33 -0.80 8.32
CA TYR A 8 -30.11 0.24 9.32
C TYR A 8 -28.80 -0.03 10.04
N LEU A 9 -28.08 1.05 10.39
CA LEU A 9 -26.93 1.03 11.28
C LEU A 9 -27.40 1.45 12.68
N ASP A 10 -27.04 0.67 13.67
CA ASP A 10 -27.28 1.06 15.06
C ASP A 10 -26.25 2.12 15.47
N LEU A 11 -26.72 3.33 15.78
CA LEU A 11 -25.86 4.44 16.15
C LEU A 11 -25.24 4.26 17.54
N SER A 12 -25.79 3.39 18.40
CA SER A 12 -25.19 3.10 19.69
C SER A 12 -23.81 2.42 19.56
N LEU A 13 -23.56 1.75 18.42
CA LEU A 13 -22.26 1.18 18.09
C LEU A 13 -21.20 2.22 17.69
N LEU A 14 -21.59 3.49 17.53
CA LEU A 14 -20.73 4.58 17.11
C LEU A 14 -20.24 5.46 18.25
N THR A 15 -20.68 5.20 19.49
CA THR A 15 -20.37 6.06 20.65
C THR A 15 -18.88 6.17 20.94
N ASP A 16 -18.13 5.09 20.66
CA ASP A 16 -16.69 5.00 20.93
C ASP A 16 -15.83 5.11 19.65
N ILE A 17 -16.46 5.43 18.51
CA ILE A 17 -15.75 5.51 17.23
C ILE A 17 -15.18 6.92 17.02
N ASN A 18 -13.87 6.99 16.77
CA ASN A 18 -13.24 8.24 16.37
C ASN A 18 -13.83 8.69 15.00
N MET A 19 -14.04 10.00 14.87
CA MET A 19 -14.58 10.60 13.63
C MET A 19 -13.77 10.25 12.37
N SER A 20 -12.46 9.99 12.50
CA SER A 20 -11.63 9.51 11.41
C SER A 20 -12.00 8.11 10.90
N GLN A 21 -12.65 7.29 11.71
CA GLN A 21 -13.08 5.92 11.36
C GLN A 21 -14.48 5.87 10.74
N LEU A 22 -15.21 6.99 10.77
CA LEU A 22 -16.57 7.05 10.26
C LEU A 22 -16.73 6.66 8.78
N PRO A 23 -15.81 7.03 7.88
CA PRO A 23 -15.82 6.56 6.49
C PRO A 23 -15.79 5.03 6.39
N GLU A 24 -14.96 4.35 7.16
CA GLU A 24 -14.84 2.88 7.15
C GLU A 24 -16.14 2.22 7.61
N VAL A 25 -16.79 2.77 8.62
CA VAL A 25 -18.11 2.29 9.09
C VAL A 25 -19.15 2.41 7.99
N VAL A 26 -19.17 3.51 7.26
CA VAL A 26 -20.09 3.71 6.13
C VAL A 26 -19.78 2.75 4.99
N LEU A 27 -18.51 2.49 4.68
CA LEU A 27 -18.12 1.48 3.70
C LEU A 27 -18.61 0.09 4.11
N ALA A 28 -18.33 -0.32 5.35
CA ALA A 28 -18.80 -1.59 5.90
C ALA A 28 -20.33 -1.73 5.76
N ALA A 29 -21.05 -0.72 6.24
CA ALA A 29 -22.51 -0.73 6.20
C ALA A 29 -23.07 -0.85 4.77
N ARG A 30 -22.44 -0.19 3.79
CA ARG A 30 -22.80 -0.29 2.37
C ARG A 30 -22.49 -1.67 1.80
N LEU A 31 -21.34 -2.25 2.13
CA LEU A 31 -20.96 -3.60 1.67
C LEU A 31 -21.88 -4.66 2.25
N TYR A 32 -22.20 -4.61 3.54
CA TYR A 32 -23.17 -5.53 4.16
C TYR A 32 -24.59 -5.36 3.60
N HIS A 33 -25.01 -4.12 3.30
CA HIS A 33 -26.28 -3.90 2.61
C HIS A 33 -26.30 -4.59 1.24
N LEU A 34 -25.22 -4.48 0.46
CA LEU A 34 -25.10 -5.11 -0.84
C LEU A 34 -25.11 -6.65 -0.71
N ALA A 35 -24.37 -7.21 0.24
CA ALA A 35 -24.33 -8.65 0.49
C ALA A 35 -25.71 -9.19 0.90
N TYR A 36 -26.43 -8.48 1.77
CA TYR A 36 -27.76 -8.86 2.20
C TYR A 36 -28.79 -8.81 1.08
N THR A 37 -28.73 -7.79 0.21
CA THR A 37 -29.70 -7.61 -0.88
C THR A 37 -29.36 -8.40 -2.15
N HIS A 38 -28.08 -8.75 -2.33
CA HIS A 38 -27.55 -9.43 -3.52
C HIS A 38 -26.52 -10.50 -3.12
N GLN A 39 -27.00 -11.64 -2.64
CA GLN A 39 -26.17 -12.72 -2.08
C GLN A 39 -25.09 -13.28 -3.03
N THR A 40 -25.16 -12.98 -4.32
CA THR A 40 -24.17 -13.41 -5.33
C THR A 40 -23.07 -12.37 -5.58
N LEU A 41 -23.10 -11.22 -4.87
CA LEU A 41 -22.06 -10.21 -4.99
C LEU A 41 -20.86 -10.60 -4.15
N VAL A 42 -19.69 -10.52 -4.78
CA VAL A 42 -18.39 -10.71 -4.14
C VAL A 42 -17.66 -9.36 -4.13
N ALA A 43 -17.27 -8.87 -2.97
CA ALA A 43 -16.40 -7.68 -2.88
C ALA A 43 -15.02 -8.02 -3.44
N THR A 44 -14.45 -7.12 -4.27
CA THR A 44 -13.22 -7.39 -5.01
C THR A 44 -12.21 -6.25 -4.86
N GLY A 45 -10.94 -6.54 -5.13
CA GLY A 45 -9.88 -5.53 -5.17
C GLY A 45 -9.78 -4.76 -3.86
N GLN A 46 -9.82 -3.43 -3.91
CA GLN A 46 -9.65 -2.57 -2.73
C GLN A 46 -10.68 -2.84 -1.62
N CYS A 47 -11.93 -3.17 -1.98
CA CYS A 47 -12.94 -3.50 -0.99
C CYS A 47 -12.66 -4.82 -0.28
N ALA A 48 -12.16 -5.81 -1.02
CA ALA A 48 -11.75 -7.07 -0.42
C ALA A 48 -10.50 -6.90 0.45
N LEU A 49 -9.51 -6.12 -0.01
CA LEU A 49 -8.32 -5.78 0.78
C LEU A 49 -8.70 -5.11 2.09
N TRP A 50 -9.59 -4.14 2.05
CA TRP A 50 -10.11 -3.49 3.25
C TRP A 50 -10.77 -4.50 4.20
N ALA A 51 -11.61 -5.39 3.69
CA ALA A 51 -12.26 -6.42 4.49
C ALA A 51 -11.28 -7.44 5.10
N HIS A 52 -10.13 -7.66 4.46
CA HIS A 52 -9.02 -8.44 4.99
C HIS A 52 -8.13 -7.66 5.98
N GLY A 53 -8.40 -6.37 6.24
CA GLY A 53 -7.59 -5.53 7.13
C GLY A 53 -6.38 -4.86 6.45
N TYR A 54 -6.32 -4.86 5.12
CA TYR A 54 -5.24 -4.27 4.32
C TYR A 54 -5.67 -2.98 3.60
N GLY A 55 -6.24 -2.03 4.31
CA GLY A 55 -6.59 -0.73 3.77
C GLY A 55 -5.73 0.36 4.41
N SER A 56 -4.96 1.12 3.62
CA SER A 56 -4.13 2.22 4.14
C SER A 56 -4.52 3.58 3.59
N ASP A 57 -5.45 3.66 2.65
CA ASP A 57 -5.90 4.92 2.08
C ASP A 57 -6.97 5.55 2.98
N PRO A 58 -6.74 6.76 3.51
CA PRO A 58 -7.75 7.50 4.27
C PRO A 58 -8.98 7.89 3.42
N THR A 59 -8.84 7.83 2.09
CA THR A 59 -9.98 7.99 1.18
C THR A 59 -10.65 6.64 0.95
N LEU A 60 -11.97 6.57 1.18
CA LEU A 60 -12.72 5.35 0.93
C LEU A 60 -12.60 4.92 -0.53
N PRO A 61 -12.18 3.68 -0.81
CA PRO A 61 -12.16 3.19 -2.17
C PRO A 61 -13.58 3.13 -2.74
N PRO A 62 -13.77 3.31 -4.05
CA PRO A 62 -15.05 3.05 -4.68
C PRO A 62 -15.42 1.58 -4.45
N ILE A 63 -16.70 1.31 -4.17
CA ILE A 63 -17.17 -0.07 -3.98
C ILE A 63 -17.03 -0.83 -5.29
N THR A 64 -16.17 -1.84 -5.27
CA THR A 64 -15.92 -2.75 -6.37
C THR A 64 -16.43 -4.15 -6.03
N VAL A 65 -17.33 -4.67 -6.86
CA VAL A 65 -17.94 -5.99 -6.67
C VAL A 65 -17.97 -6.76 -7.99
N ALA A 66 -17.92 -8.08 -7.91
CA ALA A 66 -18.12 -8.99 -9.03
C ALA A 66 -19.34 -9.87 -8.81
N THR A 67 -19.91 -10.35 -9.91
CA THR A 67 -21.06 -11.28 -9.88
C THR A 67 -21.07 -12.15 -11.13
N SER A 68 -21.59 -13.37 -11.02
CA SER A 68 -21.93 -14.24 -12.15
C SER A 68 -23.35 -14.02 -12.67
N SER A 69 -24.15 -13.22 -11.97
CA SER A 69 -25.55 -12.93 -12.32
C SER A 69 -25.69 -11.61 -13.08
N ALA A 70 -26.73 -11.45 -13.86
CA ALA A 70 -27.05 -10.19 -14.56
C ALA A 70 -27.62 -9.16 -13.58
N ILE A 71 -26.76 -8.44 -12.88
CA ILE A 71 -27.15 -7.37 -11.96
C ILE A 71 -26.88 -6.00 -12.63
N ARG A 72 -27.91 -5.14 -12.62
CA ARG A 72 -27.80 -3.76 -13.11
C ARG A 72 -27.00 -2.89 -12.12
N THR A 73 -26.69 -1.68 -12.54
CA THR A 73 -26.11 -0.66 -11.66
C THR A 73 -27.01 -0.46 -10.43
N ILE A 74 -26.40 -0.53 -9.25
CA ILE A 74 -27.05 -0.29 -7.96
C ILE A 74 -26.73 1.14 -7.54
N ILE A 75 -27.73 1.87 -7.05
CA ILE A 75 -27.54 3.23 -6.51
C ILE A 75 -27.70 3.13 -5.00
N LEU A 76 -26.62 3.39 -4.29
CA LEU A 76 -26.63 3.55 -2.84
C LEU A 76 -26.92 5.02 -2.50
N PRO A 77 -27.86 5.31 -1.60
CA PRO A 77 -28.23 6.68 -1.25
C PRO A 77 -27.11 7.42 -0.49
N ALA A 78 -27.26 8.72 -0.40
CA ALA A 78 -26.48 9.52 0.54
C ALA A 78 -26.76 9.07 1.98
N ILE A 79 -25.74 9.18 2.83
CA ILE A 79 -25.82 8.84 4.26
C ILE A 79 -25.37 10.06 5.05
N ALA A 80 -26.17 10.52 6.01
CA ALA A 80 -25.81 11.59 6.92
C ALA A 80 -25.65 11.06 8.35
N ILE A 81 -24.53 11.36 8.99
CA ILE A 81 -24.21 10.97 10.39
C ILE A 81 -23.74 12.23 11.11
N GLY A 82 -24.57 12.78 11.99
CA GLY A 82 -24.28 14.06 12.60
C GLY A 82 -24.11 15.16 11.56
N THR A 83 -22.97 15.83 11.56
CA THR A 83 -22.61 16.87 10.59
C THR A 83 -21.97 16.33 9.31
N HIS A 84 -21.66 15.03 9.23
CA HIS A 84 -20.99 14.41 8.08
C HIS A 84 -22.00 13.86 7.10
N THR A 85 -21.80 14.17 5.82
CA THR A 85 -22.62 13.65 4.72
C THR A 85 -21.73 12.88 3.74
N PHE A 86 -22.10 11.62 3.52
CA PHE A 86 -21.47 10.73 2.52
C PHE A 86 -22.34 10.74 1.27
N ALA A 87 -21.75 11.13 0.15
CA ALA A 87 -22.45 11.24 -1.13
C ALA A 87 -23.09 9.90 -1.58
N PRO A 88 -24.14 9.93 -2.40
CA PRO A 88 -24.67 8.73 -3.03
C PRO A 88 -23.60 8.08 -3.90
N MET A 89 -23.66 6.76 -4.04
CA MET A 89 -22.65 5.99 -4.77
C MET A 89 -23.32 5.09 -5.81
N LYS A 90 -22.79 5.11 -7.04
CA LYS A 90 -23.15 4.12 -8.08
C LYS A 90 -22.20 2.94 -7.98
N VAL A 91 -22.78 1.75 -7.80
CA VAL A 91 -22.03 0.48 -7.81
C VAL A 91 -22.41 -0.27 -9.09
N LYS A 92 -21.44 -0.47 -9.97
CA LYS A 92 -21.61 -1.27 -11.19
C LYS A 92 -20.91 -2.61 -10.99
N PRO A 93 -21.67 -3.71 -10.71
CA PRO A 93 -21.05 -5.02 -10.57
C PRO A 93 -20.35 -5.43 -11.86
N ARG A 94 -19.14 -5.97 -11.71
CA ARG A 94 -18.43 -6.56 -12.84
C ARG A 94 -18.95 -7.97 -13.08
N HIS A 95 -19.53 -8.20 -14.24
CA HIS A 95 -19.93 -9.54 -14.64
C HIS A 95 -18.69 -10.41 -14.93
N VAL A 96 -18.63 -11.61 -14.37
CA VAL A 96 -17.56 -12.58 -14.56
C VAL A 96 -18.16 -13.97 -14.78
N CYS A 97 -17.57 -14.74 -15.69
CA CYS A 97 -18.00 -16.12 -15.94
C CYS A 97 -17.69 -17.03 -14.74
N HIS A 98 -16.58 -16.78 -14.07
CA HIS A 98 -16.18 -17.46 -12.85
C HIS A 98 -15.93 -16.43 -11.77
N LEU A 99 -16.54 -16.63 -10.60
CA LEU A 99 -16.24 -15.81 -9.43
C LEU A 99 -14.80 -16.09 -9.00
N PRO A 100 -14.08 -15.05 -8.52
CA PRO A 100 -12.77 -15.25 -7.94
C PRO A 100 -12.87 -16.20 -6.73
N ALA A 101 -11.74 -16.78 -6.34
CA ALA A 101 -11.66 -17.53 -5.09
C ALA A 101 -12.19 -16.65 -3.94
N ILE A 102 -13.10 -17.20 -3.14
CA ILE A 102 -13.87 -16.44 -2.15
C ILE A 102 -13.48 -16.86 -0.74
N SER A 103 -13.41 -15.86 0.14
CA SER A 103 -13.44 -16.03 1.60
C SER A 103 -14.76 -15.47 2.11
N ASP A 104 -15.28 -16.02 3.20
CA ASP A 104 -16.40 -15.44 3.91
C ASP A 104 -15.88 -14.73 5.16
N THR A 105 -16.17 -13.45 5.24
CA THR A 105 -15.88 -12.65 6.43
C THR A 105 -17.17 -12.05 6.95
N ARG A 106 -17.72 -12.65 8.02
CA ARG A 106 -18.95 -12.20 8.69
C ARG A 106 -20.16 -12.09 7.74
N GLY A 107 -20.33 -13.06 6.82
CA GLY A 107 -21.43 -13.10 5.85
C GLY A 107 -21.22 -12.20 4.62
N LEU A 108 -20.05 -11.62 4.45
CA LEU A 108 -19.65 -10.89 3.25
C LEU A 108 -18.74 -11.77 2.39
N LEU A 109 -19.17 -12.08 1.17
CA LEU A 109 -18.32 -12.77 0.20
C LEU A 109 -17.27 -11.79 -0.32
N ILE A 110 -16.01 -12.15 -0.18
CA ILE A 110 -14.88 -11.34 -0.61
C ILE A 110 -13.90 -12.16 -1.44
N GLU A 111 -13.20 -11.53 -2.36
CA GLU A 111 -12.02 -12.13 -3.01
C GLU A 111 -11.02 -12.60 -1.95
N ASN A 112 -10.36 -13.76 -2.13
CA ASN A 112 -9.25 -14.12 -1.27
C ASN A 112 -8.14 -13.06 -1.37
N LEU A 113 -7.25 -13.04 -0.41
CA LEU A 113 -6.28 -11.95 -0.26
C LEU A 113 -5.38 -11.80 -1.50
N GLU A 114 -4.90 -12.90 -2.08
CA GLU A 114 -4.02 -12.88 -3.24
C GLU A 114 -4.73 -12.34 -4.47
N SER A 115 -5.92 -12.85 -4.77
CA SER A 115 -6.76 -12.36 -5.87
C SER A 115 -7.15 -10.90 -5.67
N ALA A 116 -7.45 -10.48 -4.45
CA ALA A 116 -7.79 -9.09 -4.11
C ALA A 116 -6.64 -8.14 -4.39
N GLN A 117 -5.40 -8.51 -4.02
CA GLN A 117 -4.20 -7.72 -4.31
C GLN A 117 -3.98 -7.56 -5.81
N ILE A 118 -4.12 -8.64 -6.57
CA ILE A 118 -3.99 -8.61 -8.04
C ILE A 118 -5.11 -7.78 -8.66
N THR A 119 -6.35 -7.95 -8.21
CA THR A 119 -7.48 -7.18 -8.74
C THR A 119 -7.32 -5.69 -8.44
N ALA A 120 -6.88 -5.32 -7.24
CA ALA A 120 -6.57 -3.94 -6.90
C ALA A 120 -5.47 -3.37 -7.79
N ALA A 121 -4.36 -4.09 -7.95
CA ALA A 121 -3.22 -3.66 -8.77
C ALA A 121 -3.61 -3.48 -10.24
N ARG A 122 -4.32 -4.46 -10.85
CA ARG A 122 -4.65 -4.42 -12.28
C ARG A 122 -5.75 -3.44 -12.67
N THR A 123 -6.63 -3.06 -11.71
CA THR A 123 -7.76 -2.17 -11.98
C THR A 123 -7.52 -0.75 -11.54
N ALA A 124 -6.43 -0.47 -10.85
CA ALA A 124 -6.09 0.86 -10.38
C ALA A 124 -5.88 1.84 -11.55
N SER A 125 -6.49 3.00 -11.46
CA SER A 125 -6.27 4.12 -12.39
C SER A 125 -4.95 4.86 -12.11
N ASN A 126 -4.47 4.78 -10.87
CA ASN A 126 -3.20 5.35 -10.43
C ASN A 126 -2.22 4.22 -10.05
N ARG A 127 -1.27 3.94 -10.96
CA ARG A 127 -0.27 2.89 -10.77
C ARG A 127 0.62 3.14 -9.56
N ARG A 128 0.97 4.40 -9.31
CA ARG A 128 1.81 4.82 -8.17
C ARG A 128 1.12 4.50 -6.83
N ALA A 129 -0.14 4.89 -6.68
CA ALA A 129 -0.91 4.59 -5.47
C ALA A 129 -1.07 3.07 -5.27
N ALA A 130 -1.34 2.31 -6.34
CA ALA A 130 -1.44 0.86 -6.28
C ALA A 130 -0.11 0.18 -5.89
N PHE A 131 1.02 0.71 -6.36
CA PHE A 131 2.34 0.22 -5.98
C PHE A 131 2.63 0.49 -4.49
N THR A 132 2.38 1.71 -4.03
CA THR A 132 2.55 2.07 -2.62
C THR A 132 1.70 1.15 -1.72
N GLN A 133 0.43 0.94 -2.07
CA GLN A 133 -0.45 0.02 -1.36
C GLN A 133 0.10 -1.41 -1.36
N MET A 134 0.64 -1.88 -2.49
CA MET A 134 1.21 -3.23 -2.59
C MET A 134 2.42 -3.40 -1.67
N CYS A 135 3.32 -2.41 -1.58
CA CYS A 135 4.44 -2.43 -0.63
C CYS A 135 3.95 -2.47 0.82
N MET A 136 2.97 -1.64 1.18
CA MET A 136 2.40 -1.62 2.53
C MET A 136 1.72 -2.95 2.88
N ASN A 137 0.99 -3.54 1.94
CA ASN A 137 0.39 -4.87 2.11
C ASN A 137 1.46 -5.95 2.28
N ALA A 138 2.53 -5.90 1.48
CA ALA A 138 3.66 -6.81 1.58
C ALA A 138 4.33 -6.72 2.95
N HIS A 139 4.64 -5.51 3.42
CA HIS A 139 5.23 -5.26 4.73
C HIS A 139 4.38 -5.86 5.87
N ALA A 140 3.07 -5.57 5.86
CA ALA A 140 2.14 -6.06 6.87
C ALA A 140 1.96 -7.59 6.80
N TYR A 141 1.78 -8.15 5.60
CA TYR A 141 1.54 -9.58 5.39
C TYR A 141 2.74 -10.44 5.78
N THR A 142 3.95 -9.98 5.45
CA THR A 142 5.19 -10.72 5.72
C THR A 142 5.71 -10.51 7.14
N HIS A 143 5.09 -9.58 7.90
CA HIS A 143 5.61 -9.11 9.20
C HIS A 143 7.09 -8.75 9.10
N PHE A 144 7.42 -7.91 8.10
CA PHE A 144 8.81 -7.60 7.79
C PHE A 144 9.53 -6.96 8.98
N ASP A 145 10.65 -7.58 9.36
CA ASP A 145 11.46 -7.15 10.49
C ASP A 145 12.94 -7.05 10.07
N ASN A 146 13.51 -5.86 10.18
CA ASN A 146 14.91 -5.58 9.84
C ASN A 146 15.91 -6.37 10.69
N PHE A 147 15.53 -6.75 11.91
CA PHE A 147 16.39 -7.54 12.79
C PHE A 147 16.38 -9.02 12.45
N HIS A 148 15.39 -9.48 11.67
CA HIS A 148 15.23 -10.85 11.19
C HIS A 148 15.20 -10.93 9.67
N MET A 149 16.09 -10.17 9.01
CA MET A 149 16.13 -9.94 7.56
C MET A 149 15.95 -11.19 6.71
N LYS A 150 16.69 -12.28 7.03
CA LYS A 150 16.60 -13.53 6.25
C LYS A 150 15.20 -14.13 6.28
N ALA A 151 14.56 -14.19 7.44
CA ALA A 151 13.20 -14.71 7.56
C ALA A 151 12.20 -13.79 6.82
N SER A 152 12.33 -12.47 6.97
CA SER A 152 11.50 -11.48 6.30
C SER A 152 11.59 -11.60 4.78
N ARG A 153 12.78 -11.78 4.22
CA ARG A 153 12.97 -11.97 2.77
C ARG A 153 12.40 -13.29 2.26
N ASN A 154 12.56 -14.38 3.01
CA ASN A 154 11.92 -15.65 2.66
C ASN A 154 10.38 -15.55 2.65
N ASN A 155 9.80 -14.83 3.62
CA ASN A 155 8.36 -14.58 3.65
C ASN A 155 7.92 -13.74 2.44
N GLU A 156 8.70 -12.72 2.06
CA GLU A 156 8.44 -11.89 0.88
C GLU A 156 8.49 -12.71 -0.41
N GLU A 157 9.50 -13.57 -0.58
CA GLU A 157 9.61 -14.47 -1.74
C GLU A 157 8.40 -15.40 -1.84
N SER A 158 7.97 -15.97 -0.70
CA SER A 158 6.78 -16.82 -0.63
C SER A 158 5.52 -16.05 -1.02
N TRP A 159 5.36 -14.83 -0.51
CA TRP A 159 4.24 -13.95 -0.85
C TRP A 159 4.22 -13.60 -2.35
N LYS A 160 5.35 -13.21 -2.93
CA LYS A 160 5.45 -12.94 -4.37
C LYS A 160 5.11 -14.18 -5.20
N PHE A 161 5.60 -15.36 -4.79
CA PHE A 161 5.29 -16.63 -5.47
C PHE A 161 3.77 -16.89 -5.53
N PHE A 162 3.03 -16.67 -4.43
CA PHE A 162 1.59 -16.83 -4.41
C PHE A 162 0.89 -15.83 -5.33
N LEU A 163 1.30 -14.56 -5.33
CA LEU A 163 0.73 -13.55 -6.23
C LEU A 163 1.01 -13.87 -7.71
N GLU A 164 2.21 -14.30 -8.04
CA GLU A 164 2.55 -14.69 -9.42
C GLU A 164 1.76 -15.91 -9.88
N ARG A 165 1.53 -16.88 -9.01
CA ARG A 165 0.70 -18.05 -9.28
C ARG A 165 -0.74 -17.63 -9.60
N GLU A 166 -1.34 -16.77 -8.79
CA GLU A 166 -2.67 -16.23 -9.02
C GLU A 166 -2.72 -15.38 -10.31
N LEU A 167 -1.71 -14.57 -10.55
CA LEU A 167 -1.62 -13.76 -11.77
C LEU A 167 -1.54 -14.64 -13.04
N LYS A 168 -0.90 -15.81 -12.98
CA LYS A 168 -0.82 -16.78 -14.08
C LYS A 168 -2.19 -17.38 -14.42
N GLN A 169 -3.11 -17.46 -13.47
CA GLN A 169 -4.48 -17.95 -13.72
C GLN A 169 -5.30 -16.94 -14.53
N LEU A 170 -4.94 -15.67 -14.54
CA LEU A 170 -5.52 -14.70 -15.45
C LEU A 170 -5.02 -14.94 -16.88
N GLY A 171 -5.94 -14.98 -17.85
CA GLY A 171 -5.56 -15.09 -19.24
C GLY A 171 -4.58 -13.98 -19.67
N ASN A 172 -3.69 -14.30 -20.64
CA ASN A 172 -2.65 -13.35 -21.08
C ASN A 172 -3.19 -12.01 -21.59
N ARG A 173 -4.45 -11.97 -22.04
CA ARG A 173 -5.13 -10.77 -22.54
C ARG A 173 -5.97 -10.07 -21.45
N ALA A 174 -5.89 -10.49 -20.20
CA ALA A 174 -6.64 -9.86 -19.13
C ALA A 174 -6.22 -8.39 -18.95
N ARG A 175 -7.22 -7.50 -18.96
CA ARG A 175 -6.98 -6.05 -18.81
C ARG A 175 -6.22 -5.75 -17.53
N GLY A 176 -5.17 -4.96 -17.64
CA GLY A 176 -4.33 -4.52 -16.53
C GLY A 176 -3.35 -5.58 -15.99
N ARG A 177 -3.24 -6.75 -16.65
CA ARG A 177 -2.30 -7.82 -16.25
C ARG A 177 -0.85 -7.32 -16.22
N SER A 178 -0.40 -6.58 -17.25
CA SER A 178 0.97 -6.05 -17.31
C SER A 178 1.24 -5.05 -16.18
N GLN A 179 0.26 -4.24 -15.81
CA GLN A 179 0.37 -3.33 -14.68
C GLN A 179 0.54 -4.09 -13.36
N ALA A 180 -0.31 -5.11 -13.12
CA ALA A 180 -0.19 -5.94 -11.92
C ALA A 180 1.15 -6.68 -11.87
N GLN A 181 1.60 -7.25 -13.00
CA GLN A 181 2.90 -7.92 -13.10
C GLN A 181 4.03 -6.96 -12.71
N TRP A 182 4.04 -5.75 -13.29
CA TRP A 182 5.05 -4.76 -12.99
C TRP A 182 5.06 -4.39 -11.50
N ILE A 183 3.87 -4.16 -10.92
CA ILE A 183 3.73 -3.82 -9.49
C ILE A 183 4.26 -4.96 -8.62
N ILE A 184 3.87 -6.22 -8.86
CA ILE A 184 4.31 -7.38 -8.08
C ILE A 184 5.83 -7.56 -8.16
N THR A 185 6.39 -7.40 -9.37
CA THR A 185 7.83 -7.56 -9.60
C THR A 185 8.66 -6.56 -8.79
N HIS A 186 8.21 -5.29 -8.73
CA HIS A 186 9.00 -4.20 -8.14
C HIS A 186 8.60 -3.85 -6.71
N ALA A 187 7.42 -4.27 -6.24
CA ALA A 187 7.03 -4.04 -4.84
C ALA A 187 7.98 -4.78 -3.89
N ASP A 188 8.25 -4.17 -2.74
CA ASP A 188 9.20 -4.68 -1.75
C ASP A 188 8.64 -4.52 -0.34
N ALA A 189 8.68 -5.60 0.42
CA ALA A 189 8.16 -5.66 1.78
C ALA A 189 9.01 -4.86 2.78
N GLY A 190 10.24 -4.51 2.42
CA GLY A 190 11.11 -3.69 3.25
C GLY A 190 10.68 -2.22 3.34
N CYS A 191 9.76 -1.74 2.48
CA CYS A 191 9.20 -0.40 2.62
C CYS A 191 8.32 -0.33 3.87
N ALA A 192 8.79 0.33 4.92
CA ALA A 192 8.08 0.47 6.19
C ALA A 192 7.10 1.67 6.22
N SER A 193 7.13 2.51 5.20
CA SER A 193 6.27 3.70 5.10
C SER A 193 5.81 3.96 3.65
N PRO A 194 4.67 4.67 3.47
CA PRO A 194 4.23 5.10 2.15
C PRO A 194 5.25 5.98 1.41
N GLY A 195 6.05 6.77 2.14
CA GLY A 195 7.10 7.61 1.56
C GLY A 195 8.24 6.78 0.98
N GLU A 196 8.73 5.79 1.70
CA GLU A 196 9.74 4.83 1.22
C GLU A 196 9.24 4.08 -0.02
N ALA A 197 8.00 3.59 0.01
CA ALA A 197 7.39 2.93 -1.15
C ALA A 197 7.25 3.88 -2.35
N ARG A 198 6.99 5.17 -2.09
CA ARG A 198 6.92 6.18 -3.13
C ARG A 198 8.29 6.46 -3.76
N VAL A 199 9.37 6.58 -2.95
CA VAL A 199 10.75 6.68 -3.45
C VAL A 199 11.07 5.49 -4.35
N LEU A 200 10.84 4.27 -3.86
CA LEU A 200 11.09 3.04 -4.63
C LEU A 200 10.31 3.04 -5.96
N TYR A 201 9.04 3.48 -5.94
CA TYR A 201 8.23 3.59 -7.17
C TYR A 201 8.87 4.52 -8.21
N GLU A 202 9.27 5.75 -7.81
CA GLU A 202 9.81 6.72 -8.76
C GLU A 202 11.10 6.22 -9.41
N LEU A 203 11.97 5.59 -8.63
CA LEU A 203 13.22 5.03 -9.14
C LEU A 203 12.98 3.83 -10.07
N CYS A 204 12.10 2.89 -9.69
CA CYS A 204 11.72 1.76 -10.54
C CYS A 204 11.01 2.20 -11.83
N ALA A 205 10.15 3.21 -11.76
CA ALA A 205 9.42 3.76 -12.91
C ALA A 205 10.36 4.46 -13.90
N ALA A 206 11.47 5.02 -13.42
CA ALA A 206 12.54 5.58 -14.23
C ALA A 206 13.51 4.52 -14.80
N GLY A 207 13.29 3.24 -14.50
CA GLY A 207 14.12 2.13 -14.99
C GLY A 207 15.38 1.86 -14.17
N LEU A 208 15.56 2.51 -13.03
CA LEU A 208 16.63 2.18 -12.09
C LEU A 208 16.38 0.80 -11.47
N THR A 209 17.33 -0.11 -11.57
CA THR A 209 17.26 -1.49 -11.10
C THR A 209 18.45 -1.84 -10.21
N GLY A 210 18.36 -2.94 -9.47
CA GLY A 210 19.47 -3.39 -8.62
C GLY A 210 19.47 -2.78 -7.21
N MET A 211 18.50 -1.95 -6.89
CA MET A 211 18.29 -1.44 -5.53
C MET A 211 17.87 -2.56 -4.57
N ARG A 212 18.25 -2.39 -3.31
CA ARG A 212 17.76 -3.19 -2.19
C ARG A 212 17.19 -2.27 -1.13
N THR A 213 16.10 -2.69 -0.51
CA THR A 213 15.53 -1.98 0.64
C THR A 213 16.09 -2.51 1.95
N GLN A 214 16.07 -1.67 2.97
CA GLN A 214 16.53 -1.97 4.32
C GLN A 214 17.94 -2.56 4.35
N VAL A 215 18.88 -1.87 3.69
CA VAL A 215 20.28 -2.32 3.61
C VAL A 215 20.96 -2.11 4.96
N GLU A 216 21.39 -3.21 5.57
CA GLU A 216 22.07 -3.20 6.86
C GLU A 216 23.53 -2.78 6.70
N VAL A 217 23.95 -1.81 7.52
CA VAL A 217 25.33 -1.34 7.62
C VAL A 217 25.80 -1.45 9.06
N HIS A 218 26.88 -2.21 9.26
CA HIS A 218 27.54 -2.34 10.56
C HIS A 218 28.71 -1.39 10.65
N THR A 219 28.67 -0.46 11.57
CA THR A 219 29.78 0.48 11.80
C THR A 219 29.86 0.90 13.25
N ARG A 220 31.08 0.97 13.81
CA ARG A 220 31.37 1.40 15.19
C ARG A 220 30.53 0.72 16.26
N GLY A 221 30.26 -0.59 16.09
CA GLY A 221 29.44 -1.40 17.01
C GLY A 221 27.95 -1.12 16.96
N ARG A 222 27.48 -0.36 15.97
CA ARG A 222 26.04 -0.08 15.73
C ARG A 222 25.57 -0.68 14.41
N ARG A 223 24.27 -0.94 14.35
CA ARG A 223 23.55 -1.38 13.15
C ARG A 223 22.68 -0.24 12.65
N TYR A 224 22.83 0.09 11.38
CA TYR A 224 21.98 1.05 10.67
C TYR A 224 21.30 0.36 9.50
N PHE A 225 20.11 0.82 9.15
CA PHE A 225 19.37 0.34 7.99
C PHE A 225 19.12 1.53 7.07
N ILE A 226 19.51 1.39 5.79
CA ILE A 226 19.25 2.36 4.75
C ILE A 226 17.97 1.96 4.02
N ASP A 227 17.00 2.88 3.89
CA ASP A 227 15.67 2.57 3.36
C ASP A 227 15.73 1.92 1.98
N CYS A 228 16.54 2.47 1.07
CA CYS A 228 16.80 1.93 -0.26
C CYS A 228 18.23 2.23 -0.68
N ALA A 229 18.95 1.29 -1.32
CA ALA A 229 20.33 1.55 -1.72
C ALA A 229 20.78 0.74 -2.94
N PHE A 230 21.69 1.32 -3.69
CA PHE A 230 22.57 0.66 -4.65
C PHE A 230 23.86 0.26 -3.90
N THR A 231 23.93 -1.00 -3.53
CA THR A 231 24.96 -1.50 -2.61
C THR A 231 26.37 -1.54 -3.21
N ALA A 232 26.48 -1.77 -4.53
CA ALA A 232 27.78 -1.79 -5.22
C ALA A 232 28.41 -0.40 -5.25
N GLU A 233 27.59 0.63 -5.54
CA GLU A 233 28.02 2.02 -5.64
C GLU A 233 28.04 2.72 -4.28
N LYS A 234 27.48 2.08 -3.24
CA LYS A 234 27.28 2.68 -1.92
C LYS A 234 26.50 4.01 -1.97
N VAL A 235 25.44 4.04 -2.78
CA VAL A 235 24.48 5.15 -2.83
C VAL A 235 23.22 4.74 -2.11
N GLY A 236 22.94 5.39 -0.98
CA GLY A 236 21.73 5.18 -0.17
C GLY A 236 20.72 6.29 -0.39
N ILE A 237 19.46 5.95 -0.36
CA ILE A 237 18.32 6.86 -0.47
C ILE A 237 17.45 6.66 0.77
N GLU A 238 17.17 7.70 1.51
CA GLU A 238 16.37 7.67 2.74
C GLU A 238 15.23 8.67 2.65
N PHE A 239 14.04 8.20 3.01
CA PHE A 239 12.85 9.04 3.06
C PHE A 239 12.75 9.76 4.41
N ASP A 240 12.85 11.09 4.40
CA ASP A 240 12.65 11.94 5.58
C ASP A 240 11.18 12.42 5.65
N GLY A 241 10.36 11.63 6.30
CA GLY A 241 8.99 12.02 6.63
C GLY A 241 8.94 12.91 7.88
N ARG A 242 9.19 14.18 7.79
CA ARG A 242 9.30 15.22 8.86
C ARG A 242 8.44 15.10 10.13
N ALA A 243 7.60 14.07 10.25
CA ALA A 243 6.71 13.82 11.38
C ALA A 243 7.39 13.24 12.64
N LYS A 244 8.72 13.06 12.64
CA LYS A 244 9.45 12.40 13.74
C LYS A 244 10.07 13.35 14.77
N TYR A 245 9.90 14.65 14.61
CA TYR A 245 10.42 15.61 15.60
C TYR A 245 9.38 15.76 16.70
N GLY A 246 9.74 15.34 17.92
CA GLY A 246 8.88 15.52 19.10
C GLY A 246 8.56 17.00 19.33
N ASP A 247 7.51 17.26 20.11
CA ASP A 247 6.93 18.59 20.32
C ASP A 247 7.81 19.54 21.18
N ASP A 248 8.93 19.06 21.73
CA ASP A 248 9.81 19.86 22.55
C ASP A 248 11.23 20.05 21.97
N ALA A 249 11.85 21.20 22.25
CA ALA A 249 13.16 21.60 21.73
C ALA A 249 14.31 20.63 22.14
N ARG A 250 14.20 19.94 23.27
CA ARG A 250 15.23 19.00 23.74
C ARG A 250 15.16 17.68 22.96
N SER A 251 13.97 17.18 22.71
CA SER A 251 13.78 15.98 21.92
C SER A 251 14.18 16.19 20.46
N ILE A 252 13.91 17.37 19.90
CA ILE A 252 14.38 17.80 18.57
C ILE A 252 15.90 17.82 18.51
N HIS A 253 16.58 18.47 19.48
CA HIS A 253 18.02 18.53 19.52
C HIS A 253 18.69 17.15 19.64
N ALA A 254 18.15 16.28 20.49
CA ALA A 254 18.65 14.93 20.65
C ALA A 254 18.46 14.08 19.36
N SER A 255 17.34 14.25 18.66
CA SER A 255 17.07 13.58 17.39
C SER A 255 18.02 14.04 16.28
N LEU A 256 18.24 15.35 16.16
CA LEU A 256 19.18 15.93 15.19
C LEU A 256 20.62 15.48 15.46
N SER A 257 21.03 15.39 16.74
CA SER A 257 22.37 14.93 17.11
C SER A 257 22.61 13.47 16.72
N ARG A 258 21.62 12.59 16.99
CA ARG A 258 21.65 11.17 16.61
C ARG A 258 21.69 11.01 15.09
N GLU A 259 20.93 11.81 14.37
CA GLU A 259 20.87 11.76 12.93
C GLU A 259 22.22 12.20 12.29
N ARG A 260 22.85 13.28 12.82
CA ARG A 260 24.19 13.71 12.38
C ARG A 260 25.26 12.66 12.69
N GLU A 261 25.14 11.97 13.82
CA GLU A 261 26.06 10.87 14.18
C GLU A 261 25.89 9.70 13.20
N ARG A 262 24.64 9.30 12.93
CA ARG A 262 24.31 8.25 11.96
C ARG A 262 24.88 8.57 10.58
N GLN A 263 24.67 9.79 10.09
CA GLN A 263 25.18 10.22 8.80
C GLN A 263 26.70 10.12 8.73
N ARG A 264 27.43 10.65 9.73
CA ARG A 264 28.90 10.56 9.78
C ARG A 264 29.40 9.12 9.80
N HIS A 265 28.69 8.21 10.46
CA HIS A 265 29.06 6.79 10.47
C HIS A 265 28.89 6.14 9.10
N LEU A 266 27.78 6.41 8.41
CA LEU A 266 27.53 5.89 7.06
C LEU A 266 28.54 6.47 6.05
N GLU A 267 28.82 7.78 6.11
CA GLU A 267 29.82 8.43 5.26
C GLU A 267 31.22 7.86 5.48
N ALA A 268 31.60 7.56 6.73
CA ALA A 268 32.89 6.93 7.04
C ALA A 268 33.03 5.52 6.44
N GLU A 269 31.90 4.80 6.24
CA GLU A 269 31.88 3.53 5.51
C GLU A 269 31.82 3.72 3.99
N GLY A 270 31.88 4.97 3.52
CA GLY A 270 31.88 5.32 2.12
C GLY A 270 30.49 5.45 1.48
N TRP A 271 29.41 5.45 2.28
CA TRP A 271 28.06 5.66 1.75
C TRP A 271 27.84 7.13 1.39
N HIS A 272 27.19 7.36 0.25
CA HIS A 272 26.59 8.64 -0.11
C HIS A 272 25.08 8.54 0.12
N ILE A 273 24.56 9.34 1.05
CA ILE A 273 23.14 9.26 1.43
C ILE A 273 22.39 10.45 0.81
N ILE A 274 21.39 10.15 0.01
CA ILE A 274 20.44 11.11 -0.56
C ILE A 274 19.18 11.08 0.33
N ARG A 275 18.80 12.24 0.86
CA ARG A 275 17.58 12.39 1.64
C ARG A 275 16.46 12.91 0.77
N VAL A 276 15.32 12.25 0.86
CA VAL A 276 14.13 12.51 0.04
C VAL A 276 12.98 12.91 0.95
N SER A 277 12.40 14.05 0.71
CA SER A 277 11.20 14.56 1.38
C SER A 277 9.96 14.41 0.51
N TRP A 278 8.78 14.73 1.06
CA TRP A 278 7.56 14.79 0.24
C TRP A 278 7.66 15.79 -0.90
N HIS A 279 8.34 16.92 -0.68
CA HIS A 279 8.55 17.93 -1.72
C HIS A 279 9.34 17.36 -2.92
N ASP A 280 10.39 16.57 -2.65
CA ASP A 280 11.20 15.95 -3.71
C ASP A 280 10.39 14.90 -4.49
N LEU A 281 9.46 14.23 -3.83
CA LEU A 281 8.53 13.29 -4.47
C LEU A 281 7.46 13.97 -5.36
N ASP A 282 7.25 15.26 -5.21
CA ASP A 282 6.44 16.06 -6.13
C ASP A 282 7.22 16.45 -7.40
N HIS A 283 8.58 16.31 -7.37
CA HIS A 283 9.49 16.58 -8.48
C HIS A 283 10.36 15.35 -8.81
N PRO A 284 9.73 14.21 -9.21
CA PRO A 284 10.41 12.92 -9.34
C PRO A 284 11.55 12.91 -10.36
N ASP A 285 11.48 13.74 -11.40
CA ASP A 285 12.53 13.83 -12.43
C ASP A 285 13.83 14.40 -11.84
N GLU A 286 13.74 15.35 -10.89
CA GLU A 286 14.90 15.92 -10.20
C GLU A 286 15.54 14.89 -9.26
N LEU A 287 14.71 14.14 -8.52
CA LEU A 287 15.16 13.03 -7.68
C LEU A 287 15.91 11.98 -8.51
N VAL A 288 15.34 11.57 -9.62
CA VAL A 288 15.94 10.57 -10.53
C VAL A 288 17.26 11.08 -11.08
N ALA A 289 17.32 12.34 -11.52
CA ALA A 289 18.57 12.96 -12.00
C ALA A 289 19.65 13.02 -10.91
N GLN A 290 19.27 13.35 -9.68
CA GLN A 290 20.19 13.35 -8.53
C GLN A 290 20.76 11.96 -8.26
N VAL A 291 19.93 10.92 -8.28
CA VAL A 291 20.38 9.53 -8.09
C VAL A 291 21.32 9.09 -9.22
N HIS A 292 20.97 9.40 -10.48
CA HIS A 292 21.86 9.12 -11.62
C HIS A 292 23.22 9.80 -11.49
N ALA A 293 23.26 11.08 -11.10
CA ALA A 293 24.50 11.81 -10.89
C ALA A 293 25.37 11.18 -9.78
N ALA A 294 24.72 10.77 -8.68
CA ALA A 294 25.41 10.10 -7.58
C ALA A 294 25.99 8.74 -7.99
N LEU A 295 25.25 7.95 -8.76
CA LEU A 295 25.73 6.66 -9.29
C LEU A 295 26.90 6.86 -10.26
N ALA A 296 26.79 7.80 -11.20
CA ALA A 296 27.86 8.11 -12.15
C ALA A 296 29.17 8.55 -11.46
N ALA A 297 29.07 9.35 -10.38
CA ALA A 297 30.23 9.77 -9.58
C ALA A 297 30.93 8.62 -8.83
N ARG A 298 30.30 7.45 -8.73
CA ARG A 298 30.87 6.26 -8.07
C ARG A 298 31.47 5.24 -9.04
N LEU A 299 31.18 5.38 -10.33
CA LEU A 299 31.70 4.50 -11.40
C LEU A 299 32.99 5.03 -12.04
N GLY A 300 33.33 6.31 -11.81
CA GLY A 300 34.57 6.95 -12.26
C GLY A 300 35.59 7.09 -11.15
#